data_885824ac4632d613bf0b045e9babdf15
#
_entry.id   885824ac4632d613bf0b045e9babdf15
#
_cell.length_a   1.000
_cell.length_b   1.000
_cell.length_c   1.000
_cell.angle_alpha   90.00
_cell.angle_beta   90.00
_cell.angle_gamma   90.00
#
_symmetry.space_group_name_H-M   'P 1'
#
loop_
_entity.id
_entity.type
_entity.pdbx_description
1 polymer ?
#
loop_
_entity_poly.entity_id
_entity_poly.type
_entity_poly.pdbx_seq_one_letter_code
_entity_poly.pdbx_strand_id
1 'polypeptide(L)'
;MLKLPLANFYTNYSDSNVVHKSKSVILKGVQVRYKEPLTVDRPVLTLDKEKLWQNVAYTNYFYLKDTKRFYFVDDIIVNHGYIEIKGHTDVLSSFWSFVKTKQCYINRQENVYSKYIVDNEYPVYATRDIDVKNIPCDFLSGTSCLLTVTGGI
;
A
#
# COMPACT_ATOMS: atom_id res chain seq x y z
N MET A 1 -17.94 28.90 -20.31
CA MET A 1 -16.75 29.12 -19.44
C MET A 1 -16.33 27.78 -18.91
N LEU A 2 -15.20 27.24 -19.35
CA LEU A 2 -14.68 25.94 -18.87
C LEU A 2 -14.27 26.11 -17.41
N LYS A 3 -14.92 25.34 -16.53
CA LYS A 3 -14.61 25.35 -15.10
C LYS A 3 -13.31 24.56 -14.88
N LEU A 4 -12.28 25.23 -14.40
CA LEU A 4 -11.03 24.55 -14.08
C LEU A 4 -11.23 23.51 -12.96
N PRO A 5 -10.59 22.36 -13.05
CA PRO A 5 -10.65 21.34 -12.02
C PRO A 5 -10.09 21.88 -10.69
N LEU A 6 -10.64 21.36 -9.58
CA LEU A 6 -10.26 21.76 -8.24
C LEU A 6 -9.56 20.61 -7.52
N ALA A 7 -8.44 20.91 -6.91
CA ALA A 7 -7.68 19.99 -6.08
C ALA A 7 -7.56 20.48 -4.64
N ASN A 8 -7.51 19.52 -3.72
CA ASN A 8 -7.11 19.75 -2.32
C ASN A 8 -5.81 19.02 -2.06
N PHE A 9 -4.86 19.70 -1.44
CA PHE A 9 -3.52 19.18 -1.15
C PHE A 9 -3.34 18.94 0.34
N TYR A 10 -2.70 17.83 0.68
CA TYR A 10 -2.51 17.35 2.04
C TYR A 10 -1.07 16.88 2.28
N THR A 11 -0.64 16.91 3.54
CA THR A 11 0.44 16.06 4.03
C THR A 11 -0.17 14.83 4.69
N ASN A 12 0.14 13.66 4.18
CA ASN A 12 -0.26 12.38 4.71
C ASN A 12 0.87 11.78 5.55
N TYR A 13 0.51 11.29 6.75
CA TYR A 13 1.43 10.68 7.72
C TYR A 13 1.23 9.17 7.86
N SER A 14 0.30 8.60 7.10
CA SER A 14 -0.02 7.18 7.17
C SER A 14 0.58 6.42 5.99
N ASP A 15 0.85 5.14 6.19
CA ASP A 15 1.30 4.24 5.15
C ASP A 15 0.25 4.03 4.04
N SER A 16 0.69 3.52 2.91
CA SER A 16 -0.17 3.30 1.74
C SER A 16 -1.28 2.27 1.99
N ASN A 17 -1.04 1.30 2.87
CA ASN A 17 -1.97 0.22 3.23
C ASN A 17 -3.07 0.62 4.22
N VAL A 18 -3.04 1.83 4.76
CA VAL A 18 -4.06 2.33 5.70
C VAL A 18 -5.20 3.00 4.94
N VAL A 19 -6.45 2.60 5.24
CA VAL A 19 -7.66 3.17 4.61
C VAL A 19 -7.94 4.59 5.07
N HIS A 20 -7.98 4.78 6.40
CA HIS A 20 -8.26 6.08 7.00
C HIS A 20 -6.95 6.80 7.32
N LYS A 21 -6.44 7.50 6.32
CA LYS A 21 -5.15 8.20 6.43
C LYS A 21 -5.22 9.41 7.35
N SER A 22 -4.27 9.49 8.27
CA SER A 22 -4.02 10.70 9.06
C SER A 22 -3.36 11.73 8.15
N LYS A 23 -4.05 12.83 7.88
CA LYS A 23 -3.61 13.85 6.93
C LYS A 23 -3.92 15.26 7.41
N SER A 24 -3.00 16.17 7.22
CA SER A 24 -3.17 17.61 7.43
C SER A 24 -3.46 18.31 6.11
N VAL A 25 -4.38 19.24 6.15
CA VAL A 25 -4.71 20.05 4.97
C VAL A 25 -3.70 21.15 4.80
N ILE A 26 -3.07 21.22 3.63
CA ILE A 26 -2.17 22.31 3.26
C ILE A 26 -2.94 23.37 2.47
N LEU A 27 -3.61 22.94 1.40
CA LEU A 27 -4.32 23.83 0.50
C LEU A 27 -5.67 23.22 0.11
N LYS A 28 -6.72 24.04 0.08
CA LYS A 28 -8.08 23.63 -0.34
C LYS A 28 -8.54 24.41 -1.56
N GLY A 29 -9.20 23.69 -2.48
CA GLY A 29 -9.90 24.34 -3.60
C GLY A 29 -8.99 25.06 -4.58
N VAL A 30 -7.78 24.56 -4.77
CA VAL A 30 -6.83 25.10 -5.72
C VAL A 30 -7.24 24.74 -7.14
N GLN A 31 -7.25 25.72 -8.02
CA GLN A 31 -7.46 25.48 -9.43
C GLN A 31 -6.21 24.88 -10.05
N VAL A 32 -6.38 23.73 -10.72
CA VAL A 32 -5.32 23.03 -11.40
C VAL A 32 -5.62 22.88 -12.88
N ARG A 33 -4.61 22.61 -13.68
CA ARG A 33 -4.77 22.23 -15.10
C ARG A 33 -4.20 20.83 -15.26
N TYR A 34 -4.85 20.04 -16.09
CA TYR A 34 -4.32 18.74 -16.47
C TYR A 34 -3.32 18.88 -17.62
N LYS A 35 -2.23 18.16 -17.55
CA LYS A 35 -1.33 17.97 -18.68
C LYS A 35 -1.86 16.83 -19.54
N GLU A 36 -2.03 17.07 -20.82
CA GLU A 36 -2.51 16.04 -21.74
C GLU A 36 -1.40 15.09 -22.19
N PRO A 37 -1.72 13.79 -22.41
CA PRO A 37 -3.02 13.15 -22.20
C PRO A 37 -3.32 12.90 -20.73
N LEU A 38 -4.57 13.17 -20.30
CA LEU A 38 -5.01 12.90 -18.93
C LEU A 38 -5.20 11.40 -18.72
N THR A 39 -4.42 10.83 -17.84
CA THR A 39 -4.64 9.48 -17.32
C THR A 39 -5.27 9.59 -15.94
N VAL A 40 -6.40 8.92 -15.73
CA VAL A 40 -7.13 8.99 -14.45
C VAL A 40 -6.36 8.35 -13.31
N ASP A 41 -5.56 7.33 -13.61
CA ASP A 41 -4.79 6.59 -12.60
C ASP A 41 -3.48 7.27 -12.24
N ARG A 42 -2.88 8.00 -13.18
CA ARG A 42 -1.63 8.75 -12.98
C ARG A 42 -1.75 10.16 -13.56
N PRO A 43 -2.51 11.04 -12.93
CA PRO A 43 -2.69 12.40 -13.42
C PRO A 43 -1.41 13.21 -13.25
N VAL A 44 -1.20 14.08 -14.23
CA VAL A 44 -0.17 15.12 -14.16
C VAL A 44 -0.87 16.46 -14.08
N LEU A 45 -0.65 17.18 -12.99
CA LEU A 45 -1.26 18.46 -12.69
C LEU A 45 -0.27 19.58 -12.89
N THR A 46 -0.74 20.70 -13.41
CA THR A 46 0.03 21.93 -13.47
C THR A 46 -0.66 23.04 -12.67
N LEU A 47 0.14 23.76 -11.87
CA LEU A 47 -0.27 24.87 -11.02
C LEU A 47 0.58 26.09 -11.29
N ASP A 48 0.01 27.28 -11.07
CA ASP A 48 0.78 28.53 -11.16
C ASP A 48 1.73 28.65 -9.97
N LYS A 49 3.01 28.91 -10.26
CA LYS A 49 4.09 28.94 -9.27
C LYS A 49 3.96 30.09 -8.28
N GLU A 50 3.53 31.26 -8.72
CA GLU A 50 3.66 32.50 -7.94
C GLU A 50 2.93 32.50 -6.59
N LYS A 51 1.87 31.72 -6.45
CA LYS A 51 1.00 31.74 -5.26
C LYS A 51 1.16 30.55 -4.32
N LEU A 52 1.81 29.48 -4.73
CA LEU A 52 1.61 28.16 -4.07
C LEU A 52 2.90 27.39 -3.78
N TRP A 53 4.04 27.86 -4.28
CA TRP A 53 5.30 27.12 -4.24
C TRP A 53 5.68 26.58 -2.85
N GLN A 54 5.69 27.45 -1.84
CA GLN A 54 6.17 27.09 -0.50
C GLN A 54 5.30 26.03 0.16
N ASN A 55 4.01 26.05 -0.12
CA ASN A 55 3.06 25.13 0.47
C ASN A 55 3.01 23.77 -0.26
N VAL A 56 3.17 23.80 -1.59
CA VAL A 56 3.11 22.58 -2.41
C VAL A 56 4.32 21.69 -2.21
N ALA A 57 5.47 22.23 -1.86
CA ALA A 57 6.70 21.46 -1.63
C ALA A 57 6.57 20.42 -0.51
N TYR A 58 5.66 20.62 0.45
CA TYR A 58 5.41 19.70 1.58
C TYR A 58 4.23 18.74 1.33
N THR A 59 3.66 18.77 0.13
CA THR A 59 2.50 17.95 -0.22
C THR A 59 2.96 16.58 -0.71
N ASN A 60 2.44 15.53 -0.10
CA ASN A 60 2.66 14.15 -0.54
C ASN A 60 1.35 13.43 -0.92
N TYR A 61 0.20 14.14 -0.83
CA TYR A 61 -1.11 13.55 -1.06
C TYR A 61 -2.11 14.60 -1.55
N PHE A 62 -2.98 14.27 -2.50
CA PHE A 62 -3.98 15.19 -3.00
C PHE A 62 -5.30 14.50 -3.37
N TYR A 63 -6.38 15.28 -3.40
CA TYR A 63 -7.71 14.86 -3.80
C TYR A 63 -8.19 15.71 -4.97
N LEU A 64 -8.63 15.07 -6.05
CA LEU A 64 -9.25 15.74 -7.19
C LEU A 64 -10.77 15.65 -7.11
N LYS A 65 -11.44 16.78 -7.19
CA LYS A 65 -12.90 16.85 -7.11
C LYS A 65 -13.59 16.23 -8.32
N ASP A 66 -12.98 16.34 -9.49
CA ASP A 66 -13.56 15.89 -10.75
C ASP A 66 -13.58 14.35 -10.83
N THR A 67 -12.48 13.73 -10.49
CA THR A 67 -12.37 12.26 -10.49
C THR A 67 -12.89 11.62 -9.20
N LYS A 68 -13.11 12.43 -8.14
CA LYS A 68 -13.47 11.99 -6.77
C LYS A 68 -12.49 10.95 -6.21
N ARG A 69 -11.21 11.07 -6.55
CA ARG A 69 -10.15 10.14 -6.14
C ARG A 69 -9.08 10.83 -5.32
N PHE A 70 -8.45 10.03 -4.49
CA PHE A 70 -7.23 10.38 -3.77
C PHE A 70 -6.01 9.89 -4.52
N TYR A 71 -4.91 10.64 -4.41
CA TYR A 71 -3.66 10.37 -5.11
C TYR A 71 -2.48 10.59 -4.20
N PHE A 72 -1.48 9.72 -4.31
CA PHE A 72 -0.15 9.98 -3.76
C PHE A 72 0.65 10.82 -4.74
N VAL A 73 1.51 11.67 -4.24
CA VAL A 73 2.45 12.44 -5.04
C VAL A 73 3.69 11.60 -5.29
N ASP A 74 4.03 11.40 -6.55
CA ASP A 74 5.23 10.69 -6.97
C ASP A 74 6.41 11.66 -7.17
N ASP A 75 6.10 12.80 -7.80
CA ASP A 75 7.13 13.76 -8.19
C ASP A 75 6.57 15.18 -8.26
N ILE A 76 7.39 16.16 -7.88
CA ILE A 76 7.08 17.58 -7.98
C ILE A 76 8.18 18.27 -8.77
N ILE A 77 7.87 18.73 -9.97
CA ILE A 77 8.78 19.39 -10.86
C ILE A 77 8.48 20.89 -10.88
N VAL A 78 9.49 21.69 -10.57
CA VAL A 78 9.35 23.15 -10.56
C VAL A 78 9.96 23.73 -11.82
N ASN A 79 9.12 24.35 -12.62
CA ASN A 79 9.52 25.07 -13.82
C ASN A 79 9.50 26.59 -13.59
N HIS A 80 9.91 27.37 -14.56
CA HIS A 80 10.04 28.82 -14.42
C HIS A 80 8.73 29.55 -14.10
N GLY A 81 7.58 29.08 -14.61
CA GLY A 81 6.28 29.72 -14.42
C GLY A 81 5.21 28.83 -13.78
N TYR A 82 5.46 27.54 -13.66
CA TYR A 82 4.48 26.59 -13.15
C TYR A 82 5.14 25.46 -12.37
N ILE A 83 4.32 24.79 -11.58
CA ILE A 83 4.68 23.56 -10.85
C ILE A 83 3.94 22.41 -11.49
N GLU A 84 4.65 21.35 -11.78
CA GLU A 84 4.09 20.09 -12.26
C GLU A 84 4.11 19.06 -11.14
N ILE A 85 2.94 18.47 -10.84
CA ILE A 85 2.78 17.43 -9.82
C ILE A 85 2.32 16.16 -10.51
N LYS A 86 3.12 15.10 -10.38
CA LYS A 86 2.77 13.77 -10.83
C LYS A 86 2.29 12.95 -9.64
N GLY A 87 1.28 12.13 -9.86
CA GLY A 87 0.80 11.26 -8.81
C GLY A 87 0.16 10.00 -9.35
N HIS A 88 -0.07 9.05 -8.46
CA HIS A 88 -0.81 7.83 -8.74
C HIS A 88 -1.99 7.66 -7.79
N THR A 89 -3.02 6.95 -8.26
CA THR A 89 -4.27 6.77 -7.49
C THR A 89 -4.04 5.97 -6.22
N ASP A 90 -4.51 6.50 -5.10
CA ASP A 90 -4.73 5.71 -3.89
C ASP A 90 -6.02 4.89 -4.07
N VAL A 91 -5.86 3.65 -4.49
CA VAL A 91 -6.97 2.74 -4.75
C VAL A 91 -7.76 2.45 -3.48
N LEU A 92 -7.07 2.25 -2.37
CA LEU A 92 -7.70 1.86 -1.11
C LEU A 92 -8.60 2.96 -0.56
N SER A 93 -8.12 4.20 -0.47
CA SER A 93 -8.93 5.32 0.02
C SER A 93 -10.00 5.75 -0.99
N SER A 94 -9.73 5.64 -2.28
CA SER A 94 -10.66 6.07 -3.34
C SER A 94 -11.85 5.13 -3.49
N PHE A 95 -11.63 3.81 -3.34
CA PHE A 95 -12.64 2.79 -3.57
C PHE A 95 -13.10 2.05 -2.31
N TRP A 96 -12.75 2.55 -1.14
CA TRP A 96 -13.08 1.89 0.12
C TRP A 96 -14.57 1.59 0.29
N SER A 97 -15.44 2.54 -0.07
CA SER A 97 -16.90 2.36 0.00
C SER A 97 -17.39 1.18 -0.84
N PHE A 98 -16.73 0.90 -1.95
CA PHE A 98 -17.02 -0.23 -2.82
C PHE A 98 -16.41 -1.53 -2.27
N VAL A 99 -15.15 -1.49 -1.84
CA VAL A 99 -14.42 -2.66 -1.36
C VAL A 99 -15.07 -3.25 -0.11
N LYS A 100 -15.46 -2.41 0.86
CA LYS A 100 -16.09 -2.87 2.11
C LYS A 100 -17.43 -3.60 1.93
N THR A 101 -18.08 -3.45 0.78
CA THR A 101 -19.37 -4.13 0.48
C THR A 101 -19.17 -5.45 -0.22
N LYS A 102 -17.95 -5.81 -0.63
CA LYS A 102 -17.66 -7.05 -1.33
C LYS A 102 -17.45 -8.18 -0.33
N GLN A 103 -18.03 -9.34 -0.65
CA GLN A 103 -17.70 -10.56 0.06
C GLN A 103 -16.31 -11.02 -0.37
N CYS A 104 -15.49 -11.35 0.59
CA CYS A 104 -14.16 -11.92 0.36
C CYS A 104 -13.97 -13.15 1.25
N TYR A 105 -13.19 -14.10 0.77
CA TYR A 105 -12.71 -15.23 1.57
C TYR A 105 -11.35 -14.84 2.14
N ILE A 106 -11.23 -14.88 3.46
CA ILE A 106 -9.97 -14.62 4.15
C ILE A 106 -9.53 -15.93 4.78
N ASN A 107 -8.43 -16.48 4.30
CA ASN A 107 -7.81 -17.66 4.88
C ASN A 107 -6.56 -17.20 5.66
N ARG A 108 -6.54 -17.46 6.95
CA ARG A 108 -5.35 -17.30 7.80
C ARG A 108 -4.91 -18.67 8.28
N GLN A 109 -3.60 -18.83 8.42
CA GLN A 109 -3.04 -20.03 9.03
C GLN A 109 -2.86 -19.76 10.51
N GLU A 110 -3.48 -20.58 11.32
CA GLU A 110 -3.28 -20.53 12.76
C GLU A 110 -2.40 -21.72 13.24
N ASN A 111 -2.67 -22.92 12.73
CA ASN A 111 -2.03 -24.14 13.22
C ASN A 111 -1.31 -24.96 12.14
N VAL A 112 -1.56 -24.72 10.87
CA VAL A 112 -0.99 -25.51 9.76
C VAL A 112 -0.32 -24.58 8.74
N TYR A 113 0.96 -24.84 8.49
CA TYR A 113 1.68 -24.10 7.45
C TYR A 113 1.20 -24.48 6.05
N SER A 114 0.79 -23.51 5.25
CA SER A 114 0.57 -23.65 3.82
C SER A 114 1.48 -22.71 3.03
N LYS A 115 2.31 -23.25 2.17
CA LYS A 115 3.23 -22.50 1.32
C LYS A 115 2.53 -21.59 0.30
N TYR A 116 1.22 -21.74 0.14
CA TYR A 116 0.41 -20.96 -0.82
C TYR A 116 -0.22 -19.71 -0.20
N ILE A 117 -0.14 -19.56 1.12
CA ILE A 117 -0.66 -18.41 1.84
C ILE A 117 0.53 -17.65 2.42
N VAL A 118 0.82 -16.49 1.85
CA VAL A 118 1.88 -15.60 2.33
C VAL A 118 1.23 -14.41 3.02
N ASP A 119 1.43 -14.29 4.32
CA ASP A 119 1.02 -13.13 5.09
C ASP A 119 2.27 -12.46 5.67
N ASN A 120 2.63 -11.31 5.13
CA ASN A 120 3.83 -10.58 5.55
C ASN A 120 3.71 -9.98 6.96
N GLU A 121 2.49 -9.81 7.46
CA GLU A 121 2.25 -9.31 8.82
C GLU A 121 2.35 -10.43 9.87
N TYR A 122 2.22 -11.69 9.43
CA TYR A 122 2.31 -12.87 10.29
C TYR A 122 3.35 -13.84 9.74
N PRO A 123 4.65 -13.56 9.93
CA PRO A 123 5.68 -14.50 9.53
C PRO A 123 5.52 -15.77 10.35
N VAL A 124 5.15 -16.85 9.68
CA VAL A 124 5.06 -18.17 10.29
C VAL A 124 6.48 -18.71 10.44
N TYR A 125 6.99 -18.71 11.64
CA TYR A 125 8.24 -19.42 11.96
C TYR A 125 7.95 -20.92 12.04
N ALA A 126 8.54 -21.68 11.14
CA ALA A 126 8.55 -23.12 11.28
C ALA A 126 9.47 -23.49 12.46
N THR A 127 8.88 -23.77 13.61
CA THR A 127 9.62 -24.36 14.72
C THR A 127 9.84 -25.84 14.41
N ARG A 128 11.07 -26.23 14.28
CA ARG A 128 11.44 -27.66 14.10
C ARG A 128 11.77 -28.23 15.47
N ASP A 129 10.81 -28.89 16.09
CA ASP A 129 11.06 -29.69 17.28
C ASP A 129 11.60 -31.06 16.85
N ILE A 130 12.80 -31.36 17.28
CA ILE A 130 13.41 -32.67 17.10
C ILE A 130 13.35 -33.38 18.45
N ASP A 131 12.40 -34.28 18.59
CA ASP A 131 12.32 -35.15 19.77
C ASP A 131 13.11 -36.44 19.48
N VAL A 132 14.25 -36.59 20.16
CA VAL A 132 15.09 -37.78 20.03
C VAL A 132 14.72 -38.77 21.13
N LYS A 133 13.95 -39.78 20.79
CA LYS A 133 13.65 -40.89 21.70
C LYS A 133 14.68 -42.00 21.56
N ASN A 134 15.41 -42.27 22.61
CA ASN A 134 16.24 -43.47 22.69
C ASN A 134 15.33 -44.68 22.89
N ILE A 135 15.23 -45.51 21.89
CA ILE A 135 14.57 -46.81 21.99
C ILE A 135 15.62 -47.82 22.42
N PRO A 136 15.49 -48.41 23.62
CA PRO A 136 16.42 -49.44 24.07
C PRO A 136 16.10 -50.74 23.32
N CYS A 137 16.67 -50.90 22.16
CA CYS A 137 16.65 -52.15 21.43
C CYS A 137 18.08 -52.54 21.10
N ASP A 138 18.45 -53.74 21.47
CA ASP A 138 19.69 -54.36 21.09
C ASP A 138 19.65 -54.65 19.57
N PHE A 139 19.99 -53.66 18.77
CA PHE A 139 20.29 -53.91 17.37
C PHE A 139 21.69 -54.53 17.29
N LEU A 140 21.73 -55.69 16.71
CA LEU A 140 22.97 -56.37 16.33
C LEU A 140 23.94 -55.39 15.69
N SER A 141 25.11 -55.32 16.25
CA SER A 141 26.21 -54.41 15.96
C SER A 141 26.30 -53.93 14.50
N GLY A 142 26.19 -52.63 14.30
CA GLY A 142 26.67 -51.95 13.10
C GLY A 142 25.62 -51.30 12.21
N THR A 143 24.33 -51.36 12.52
CA THR A 143 23.31 -50.69 11.71
C THR A 143 22.59 -49.60 12.52
N SER A 144 22.76 -48.35 12.18
CA SER A 144 21.98 -47.25 12.73
C SER A 144 20.79 -46.91 11.77
N CYS A 145 19.57 -47.03 12.29
CA CYS A 145 18.41 -46.59 11.57
C CYS A 145 17.98 -45.19 12.04
N LEU A 146 17.90 -44.24 11.12
CA LEU A 146 17.32 -42.92 11.37
C LEU A 146 15.87 -42.93 10.88
N LEU A 147 14.91 -42.91 11.79
CA LEU A 147 13.52 -42.75 11.49
C LEU A 147 13.15 -41.25 11.65
N THR A 148 12.90 -40.57 10.54
CA THR A 148 12.41 -39.20 10.56
C THR A 148 10.90 -39.24 10.36
N VAL A 149 10.14 -38.90 11.39
CA VAL A 149 8.67 -38.74 11.29
C VAL A 149 8.39 -37.25 11.23
N THR A 150 7.92 -36.80 10.06
CA THR A 150 7.36 -35.45 9.90
C THR A 150 5.86 -35.55 10.04
N GLY A 151 5.35 -35.29 11.25
CA GLY A 151 3.94 -35.22 11.55
C GLY A 151 3.59 -33.80 11.96
N GLY A 152 2.78 -33.09 11.17
CA GLY A 152 2.05 -31.94 11.67
C GLY A 152 0.79 -32.43 12.40
N ILE A 153 0.55 -31.92 13.58
CA ILE A 153 -0.74 -32.01 14.29
C ILE A 153 -1.59 -30.83 13.86
#